data_7e6cf9871c2e9bd09b5e32c23c3c2490
#
_entry.id   7e6cf9871c2e9bd09b5e32c23c3c2490
#
_cell.length_a   1.000
_cell.length_b   1.000
_cell.length_c   1.000
_cell.angle_alpha   90.00
_cell.angle_beta   90.00
_cell.angle_gamma   90.00
#
_symmetry.space_group_name_H-M   'P 1'
#
loop_
_entity.id
_entity.type
_entity.pdbx_description
1 polymer ?
#
loop_
_entity_poly.entity_id
_entity_poly.type
_entity_poly.pdbx_seq_one_letter_code
_entity_poly.pdbx_strand_id
1 'polypeptide(L)'
;MRESLSWIAVTAAAFVMAHAGAVAQTPPAAGGAAAAAAPPVAAAAATPASAPAATSPFTTGKAASGEGKAALCSSCHGPQGNSTNPEWPRLAGQSAVYIAEQLRLFKSGARDNPIMKPLAAALSDQDISDLAVYYEAQTPTGLEADPSYWKAGEALYLSGDSAHSVPACVACHGPVGRGNLAAGYPALRAQQSVYVVKQLNDYASGARYPGPHPEQASRNGVMMLTLAKRLSPEEIRDVASYVQGMR
;
A
#
# COMPACT_ATOMS: atom_id res chain seq x y z
N MET A 1 30.33 -23.31 54.17
CA MET A 1 31.78 -23.05 54.35
C MET A 1 32.23 -22.16 53.19
N ARG A 2 32.59 -20.90 53.59
CA ARG A 2 33.53 -19.92 52.93
C ARG A 2 33.31 -19.62 51.47
N GLU A 3 32.70 -18.48 51.15
CA GLU A 3 33.26 -17.12 50.99
C GLU A 3 34.56 -17.03 50.20
N SER A 4 34.52 -16.29 49.07
CA SER A 4 35.59 -15.31 48.75
C SER A 4 35.06 -14.29 47.73
N LEU A 5 34.87 -13.09 48.25
CA LEU A 5 34.76 -11.81 47.50
C LEU A 5 36.11 -11.46 46.89
N SER A 6 36.15 -10.98 45.67
CA SER A 6 37.30 -10.25 45.12
C SER A 6 36.84 -8.92 44.56
N TRP A 7 37.23 -7.89 45.22
CA TRP A 7 37.17 -6.45 44.83
C TRP A 7 38.32 -6.16 43.87
N ILE A 8 38.09 -5.54 42.75
CA ILE A 8 39.12 -4.84 41.97
C ILE A 8 38.69 -3.42 41.74
N ALA A 9 39.65 -2.53 42.08
CA ALA A 9 39.53 -1.09 42.27
C ALA A 9 39.37 -0.28 40.96
N VAL A 10 38.66 0.83 41.15
CA VAL A 10 38.54 1.98 40.24
C VAL A 10 39.87 2.75 40.21
N THR A 11 40.40 3.03 39.02
CA THR A 11 41.40 4.09 38.83
C THR A 11 40.81 5.14 37.90
N ALA A 12 40.59 6.32 38.48
CA ALA A 12 40.26 7.54 37.76
C ALA A 12 41.54 8.14 37.15
N ALA A 13 41.54 8.39 35.85
CA ALA A 13 42.55 9.21 35.20
C ALA A 13 41.91 10.54 34.77
N ALA A 14 42.33 11.61 35.42
CA ALA A 14 42.02 12.98 35.06
C ALA A 14 42.84 13.39 33.84
N PHE A 15 42.18 13.90 32.79
CA PHE A 15 42.86 14.55 31.67
C PHE A 15 42.60 16.08 31.70
N VAL A 16 43.69 16.81 31.70
CA VAL A 16 43.83 18.26 31.82
C VAL A 16 43.39 18.93 30.52
N MET A 17 42.64 20.02 30.67
CA MET A 17 42.25 20.93 29.57
C MET A 17 43.46 21.73 29.06
N ALA A 18 43.64 21.74 27.75
CA ALA A 18 44.47 22.75 27.07
C ALA A 18 43.54 23.61 26.19
N HIS A 19 43.46 24.89 26.57
CA HIS A 19 42.79 25.94 25.79
C HIS A 19 43.75 26.39 24.66
N ALA A 20 43.29 26.28 23.40
CA ALA A 20 43.93 26.97 22.28
C ALA A 20 42.93 27.94 21.66
N GLY A 21 43.37 29.19 21.58
CA GLY A 21 42.59 30.36 21.22
C GLY A 21 42.05 30.33 19.78
N ALA A 22 40.84 30.77 19.63
CA ALA A 22 40.20 31.03 18.35
C ALA A 22 40.60 32.41 17.82
N VAL A 23 41.26 32.44 16.68
CA VAL A 23 41.48 33.67 15.89
C VAL A 23 40.25 33.84 14.98
N ALA A 24 39.51 34.91 15.19
CA ALA A 24 38.40 35.30 14.34
C ALA A 24 38.93 35.83 12.99
N GLN A 25 38.58 35.13 11.91
CA GLN A 25 38.73 35.62 10.54
C GLN A 25 37.39 36.14 10.04
N THR A 26 37.31 37.43 9.77
CA THR A 26 36.21 38.09 9.08
C THR A 26 36.26 37.75 7.58
N PRO A 27 35.18 37.31 6.97
CA PRO A 27 35.12 37.17 5.51
C PRO A 27 34.89 38.52 4.81
N PRO A 28 35.42 38.72 3.59
CA PRO A 28 35.21 39.93 2.84
C PRO A 28 33.78 40.05 2.31
N ALA A 29 33.24 41.26 2.30
CA ALA A 29 31.97 41.61 1.74
C ALA A 29 31.97 41.38 0.23
N ALA A 30 31.12 40.44 -0.25
CA ALA A 30 30.83 40.27 -1.66
C ALA A 30 29.63 41.13 -2.03
N GLY A 31 29.84 41.98 -3.04
CA GLY A 31 28.86 42.94 -3.56
C GLY A 31 27.57 42.32 -4.06
N GLY A 32 26.49 42.99 -3.74
CA GLY A 32 25.14 42.60 -4.20
C GLY A 32 24.98 42.72 -5.72
N ALA A 33 24.60 41.61 -6.31
CA ALA A 33 23.89 41.62 -7.59
C ALA A 33 22.42 41.37 -7.29
N ALA A 34 21.57 42.36 -7.53
CA ALA A 34 20.16 42.27 -7.41
C ALA A 34 19.64 41.31 -8.50
N ALA A 35 19.24 40.13 -8.10
CA ALA A 35 18.49 39.22 -8.97
C ALA A 35 17.05 39.74 -9.10
N ALA A 36 16.67 40.14 -10.30
CA ALA A 36 15.31 40.51 -10.65
C ALA A 36 14.38 39.32 -10.37
N ALA A 37 13.39 39.57 -9.53
CA ALA A 37 12.33 38.58 -9.27
C ALA A 37 11.50 38.37 -10.55
N ALA A 38 11.46 37.14 -11.04
CA ALA A 38 10.54 36.76 -12.10
C ALA A 38 9.09 36.83 -11.57
N PRO A 39 8.12 37.28 -12.37
CA PRO A 39 6.73 37.34 -11.95
C PRO A 39 6.20 35.91 -11.69
N PRO A 40 5.27 35.76 -10.71
CA PRO A 40 4.69 34.47 -10.43
C PRO A 40 3.91 34.01 -11.67
N VAL A 41 4.30 32.84 -12.19
CA VAL A 41 3.52 32.15 -13.22
C VAL A 41 2.24 31.69 -12.54
N ALA A 42 1.11 32.29 -12.86
CA ALA A 42 -0.19 31.80 -12.44
C ALA A 42 -0.36 30.38 -12.97
N ALA A 43 -0.36 29.41 -12.07
CA ALA A 43 -0.73 28.05 -12.40
C ALA A 43 -2.20 28.08 -12.87
N ALA A 44 -2.41 28.02 -14.18
CA ALA A 44 -3.73 27.79 -14.74
C ALA A 44 -4.21 26.45 -14.16
N ALA A 45 -5.30 26.52 -13.40
CA ALA A 45 -6.00 25.32 -12.94
C ALA A 45 -6.44 24.57 -14.21
N ALA A 46 -5.73 23.49 -14.52
CA ALA A 46 -6.12 22.58 -15.58
C ALA A 46 -7.47 21.99 -15.16
N THR A 47 -8.52 22.38 -15.84
CA THR A 47 -9.81 21.70 -15.80
C THR A 47 -9.52 20.22 -16.08
N PRO A 48 -9.94 19.27 -15.21
CA PRO A 48 -9.71 17.87 -15.49
C PRO A 48 -10.42 17.55 -16.81
N ALA A 49 -9.65 17.25 -17.85
CA ALA A 49 -10.18 16.74 -19.10
C ALA A 49 -11.03 15.51 -18.74
N SER A 50 -12.31 15.53 -19.13
CA SER A 50 -13.20 14.39 -18.99
C SER A 50 -12.50 13.19 -19.62
N ALA A 51 -12.05 12.26 -18.79
CA ALA A 51 -11.43 11.04 -19.28
C ALA A 51 -12.43 10.32 -20.18
N PRO A 52 -12.01 9.76 -21.33
CA PRO A 52 -12.89 9.00 -22.19
C PRO A 52 -13.56 7.90 -21.36
N ALA A 53 -14.82 7.63 -21.66
CA ALA A 53 -15.62 6.63 -20.93
C ALA A 53 -14.82 5.31 -20.85
N ALA A 54 -14.19 5.07 -19.71
CA ALA A 54 -13.36 3.90 -19.52
C ALA A 54 -14.27 2.66 -19.49
N THR A 55 -14.03 1.75 -20.41
CA THR A 55 -14.67 0.43 -20.45
C THR A 55 -13.61 -0.59 -20.11
N SER A 56 -13.87 -1.45 -19.14
CA SER A 56 -13.02 -2.60 -18.88
C SER A 56 -13.42 -3.72 -19.83
N PRO A 57 -12.50 -4.37 -20.55
CA PRO A 57 -12.82 -5.49 -21.41
C PRO A 57 -13.32 -6.72 -20.65
N PHE A 58 -13.22 -6.70 -19.33
CA PHE A 58 -13.57 -7.84 -18.46
C PHE A 58 -14.85 -7.61 -17.64
N THR A 59 -15.49 -6.44 -17.76
CA THR A 59 -16.76 -6.15 -17.08
C THR A 59 -17.68 -5.32 -17.99
N THR A 60 -18.99 -5.41 -17.76
CA THR A 60 -20.01 -4.65 -18.51
C THR A 60 -20.33 -3.29 -17.88
N GLY A 61 -19.53 -2.86 -16.87
CA GLY A 61 -19.74 -1.62 -16.14
C GLY A 61 -19.45 -0.36 -16.94
N LYS A 62 -20.01 0.75 -16.51
CA LYS A 62 -19.81 2.10 -17.07
C LYS A 62 -19.23 3.03 -16.00
N ALA A 63 -18.04 3.57 -16.25
CA ALA A 63 -17.35 4.44 -15.27
C ALA A 63 -18.19 5.66 -14.87
N ALA A 64 -18.87 6.33 -15.81
CA ALA A 64 -19.74 7.47 -15.51
C ALA A 64 -20.90 7.13 -14.57
N SER A 65 -21.48 5.91 -14.69
CA SER A 65 -22.50 5.43 -13.77
C SER A 65 -21.92 5.11 -12.39
N GLY A 66 -20.67 4.60 -12.35
CA GLY A 66 -19.95 4.30 -11.12
C GLY A 66 -19.58 5.56 -10.35
N GLU A 67 -19.21 6.64 -11.02
CA GLU A 67 -18.90 7.94 -10.42
C GLU A 67 -20.06 8.46 -9.56
N GLY A 68 -21.28 8.45 -10.11
CA GLY A 68 -22.48 8.89 -9.37
C GLY A 68 -22.78 8.05 -8.12
N LYS A 69 -22.31 6.79 -8.09
CA LYS A 69 -22.52 5.86 -6.97
C LYS A 69 -21.36 5.90 -5.94
N ALA A 70 -20.19 6.41 -6.35
CA ALA A 70 -18.97 6.38 -5.55
C ALA A 70 -18.98 7.34 -4.34
N ALA A 71 -19.94 8.27 -4.24
CA ALA A 71 -19.99 9.26 -3.16
C ALA A 71 -19.98 8.63 -1.76
N LEU A 72 -20.78 7.58 -1.54
CA LEU A 72 -20.82 6.86 -0.27
C LEU A 72 -19.48 6.17 0.02
N CYS A 73 -18.85 5.58 -0.98
CA CYS A 73 -17.57 4.87 -0.84
C CYS A 73 -16.42 5.83 -0.51
N SER A 74 -16.47 7.05 -1.07
CA SER A 74 -15.44 8.07 -0.91
C SER A 74 -15.27 8.55 0.53
N SER A 75 -16.31 8.42 1.38
CA SER A 75 -16.24 8.79 2.79
C SER A 75 -15.16 7.99 3.55
N CYS A 76 -14.89 6.76 3.13
CA CYS A 76 -13.88 5.88 3.72
C CYS A 76 -12.68 5.68 2.79
N HIS A 77 -12.94 5.42 1.51
CA HIS A 77 -11.89 5.11 0.55
C HIS A 77 -11.24 6.35 -0.09
N GLY A 78 -11.66 7.54 0.34
CA GLY A 78 -11.15 8.82 -0.15
C GLY A 78 -11.65 9.20 -1.54
N PRO A 79 -11.42 10.46 -1.94
CA PRO A 79 -11.80 10.94 -3.27
C PRO A 79 -11.17 10.06 -4.35
N GLN A 80 -11.97 9.66 -5.33
CA GLN A 80 -11.53 8.81 -6.44
C GLN A 80 -10.86 7.49 -5.98
N GLY A 81 -11.15 7.03 -4.74
CA GLY A 81 -10.55 5.83 -4.20
C GLY A 81 -9.13 5.99 -3.67
N ASN A 82 -8.67 7.22 -3.44
CA ASN A 82 -7.35 7.52 -2.87
C ASN A 82 -7.45 7.74 -1.36
N SER A 83 -7.67 6.67 -0.59
CA SER A 83 -7.74 6.73 0.87
C SER A 83 -6.45 7.32 1.46
N THR A 84 -6.62 8.20 2.45
CA THR A 84 -5.55 8.71 3.31
C THR A 84 -5.50 7.99 4.67
N ASN A 85 -6.54 7.21 4.99
CA ASN A 85 -6.54 6.38 6.19
C ASN A 85 -5.77 5.07 5.91
N PRO A 86 -4.75 4.73 6.71
CA PRO A 86 -3.91 3.56 6.47
C PRO A 86 -4.64 2.21 6.64
N GLU A 87 -5.75 2.18 7.37
CA GLU A 87 -6.54 0.96 7.57
C GLU A 87 -7.51 0.67 6.41
N TRP A 88 -7.86 1.69 5.64
CA TRP A 88 -8.83 1.57 4.56
C TRP A 88 -8.14 1.50 3.19
N PRO A 89 -8.47 0.48 2.38
CA PRO A 89 -7.77 0.28 1.13
C PRO A 89 -8.00 1.40 0.14
N ARG A 90 -6.96 1.68 -0.64
CA ARG A 90 -7.08 2.45 -1.86
C ARG A 90 -7.74 1.59 -2.94
N LEU A 91 -8.66 2.19 -3.66
CA LEU A 91 -9.39 1.57 -4.76
C LEU A 91 -8.94 2.10 -6.13
N ALA A 92 -8.30 3.29 -6.16
CA ALA A 92 -7.82 3.91 -7.39
C ALA A 92 -6.85 2.98 -8.14
N GLY A 93 -7.13 2.75 -9.43
CA GLY A 93 -6.31 1.90 -10.30
C GLY A 93 -6.35 0.41 -9.98
N GLN A 94 -7.29 -0.03 -9.13
CA GLN A 94 -7.47 -1.43 -8.83
C GLN A 94 -8.25 -2.10 -9.95
N SER A 95 -7.92 -3.35 -10.28
CA SER A 95 -8.58 -4.14 -11.30
C SER A 95 -10.10 -4.19 -11.11
N ALA A 96 -10.87 -3.88 -12.15
CA ALA A 96 -12.32 -3.95 -12.10
C ALA A 96 -12.80 -5.39 -11.81
N VAL A 97 -12.16 -6.40 -12.37
CA VAL A 97 -12.46 -7.81 -12.08
C VAL A 97 -12.30 -8.09 -10.60
N TYR A 98 -11.18 -7.63 -10.00
CA TYR A 98 -10.93 -7.84 -8.59
C TYR A 98 -11.92 -7.08 -7.70
N ILE A 99 -12.19 -5.79 -7.99
CA ILE A 99 -13.17 -5.01 -7.21
C ILE A 99 -14.55 -5.68 -7.26
N ALA A 100 -15.01 -6.08 -8.46
CA ALA A 100 -16.29 -6.73 -8.62
C ALA A 100 -16.37 -8.06 -7.86
N GLU A 101 -15.31 -8.88 -7.91
CA GLU A 101 -15.21 -10.10 -7.12
C GLU A 101 -15.32 -9.81 -5.63
N GLN A 102 -14.51 -8.86 -5.12
CA GLN A 102 -14.49 -8.55 -3.69
C GLN A 102 -15.85 -8.00 -3.19
N LEU A 103 -16.52 -7.16 -3.96
CA LEU A 103 -17.85 -6.66 -3.60
C LEU A 103 -18.88 -7.80 -3.53
N ARG A 104 -18.84 -8.75 -4.49
CA ARG A 104 -19.70 -9.94 -4.46
C ARG A 104 -19.39 -10.85 -3.27
N LEU A 105 -18.12 -11.01 -2.92
CA LEU A 105 -17.69 -11.79 -1.76
C LEU A 105 -18.15 -11.17 -0.44
N PHE A 106 -18.09 -9.83 -0.31
CA PHE A 106 -18.69 -9.12 0.84
C PHE A 106 -20.21 -9.28 0.86
N LYS A 107 -20.88 -9.13 -0.28
CA LYS A 107 -22.33 -9.26 -0.41
C LYS A 107 -22.82 -10.64 0.01
N SER A 108 -22.15 -11.71 -0.42
CA SER A 108 -22.47 -13.08 -0.05
C SER A 108 -22.05 -13.45 1.38
N GLY A 109 -21.15 -12.69 1.98
CA GLY A 109 -20.54 -13.02 3.28
C GLY A 109 -19.37 -14.01 3.18
N ALA A 110 -18.98 -14.47 1.99
CA ALA A 110 -17.81 -15.33 1.80
C ALA A 110 -16.50 -14.64 2.15
N ARG A 111 -16.44 -13.31 2.04
CA ARG A 111 -15.46 -12.45 2.67
C ARG A 111 -16.14 -11.68 3.78
N ASP A 112 -15.84 -12.02 5.03
CA ASP A 112 -16.51 -11.38 6.15
C ASP A 112 -15.83 -10.03 6.50
N ASN A 113 -16.66 -9.00 6.61
CA ASN A 113 -16.28 -7.68 7.11
C ASN A 113 -17.52 -6.93 7.54
N PRO A 114 -17.62 -6.53 8.81
CA PRO A 114 -18.86 -5.94 9.38
C PRO A 114 -19.22 -4.57 8.77
N ILE A 115 -18.25 -3.87 8.18
CA ILE A 115 -18.47 -2.57 7.52
C ILE A 115 -18.87 -2.79 6.06
N MET A 116 -18.09 -3.58 5.32
CA MET A 116 -18.29 -3.73 3.87
C MET A 116 -19.49 -4.61 3.53
N LYS A 117 -19.85 -5.59 4.34
CA LYS A 117 -20.96 -6.51 4.08
C LYS A 117 -22.30 -5.79 3.89
N PRO A 118 -22.77 -4.93 4.82
CA PRO A 118 -24.03 -4.21 4.62
C PRO A 118 -23.98 -3.23 3.43
N LEU A 119 -22.84 -2.58 3.18
CA LEU A 119 -22.68 -1.68 2.04
C LEU A 119 -22.77 -2.44 0.71
N ALA A 120 -22.10 -3.58 0.61
CA ALA A 120 -22.12 -4.41 -0.59
C ALA A 120 -23.49 -5.08 -0.80
N ALA A 121 -24.20 -5.42 0.27
CA ALA A 121 -25.55 -6.04 0.18
C ALA A 121 -26.56 -5.12 -0.53
N ALA A 122 -26.42 -3.80 -0.38
CA ALA A 122 -27.29 -2.82 -1.02
C ALA A 122 -27.04 -2.64 -2.54
N LEU A 123 -25.93 -3.14 -3.07
CA LEU A 123 -25.56 -2.97 -4.48
C LEU A 123 -26.21 -4.00 -5.38
N SER A 124 -26.73 -3.58 -6.53
CA SER A 124 -27.06 -4.49 -7.64
C SER A 124 -25.78 -5.00 -8.34
N ASP A 125 -25.88 -6.04 -9.15
CA ASP A 125 -24.74 -6.52 -9.95
C ASP A 125 -24.25 -5.47 -10.96
N GLN A 126 -25.17 -4.62 -11.47
CA GLN A 126 -24.80 -3.52 -12.34
C GLN A 126 -24.06 -2.43 -11.56
N ASP A 127 -24.48 -2.09 -10.31
CA ASP A 127 -23.77 -1.14 -9.47
C ASP A 127 -22.35 -1.60 -9.15
N ILE A 128 -22.19 -2.89 -8.86
CA ILE A 128 -20.89 -3.51 -8.62
C ILE A 128 -19.99 -3.36 -9.86
N SER A 129 -20.53 -3.64 -11.05
CA SER A 129 -19.78 -3.53 -12.30
C SER A 129 -19.42 -2.08 -12.63
N ASP A 130 -20.32 -1.13 -12.44
CA ASP A 130 -20.11 0.30 -12.67
C ASP A 130 -19.04 0.88 -11.73
N LEU A 131 -19.14 0.59 -10.43
CA LEU A 131 -18.16 1.01 -9.43
C LEU A 131 -16.78 0.41 -9.70
N ALA A 132 -16.73 -0.84 -10.12
CA ALA A 132 -15.47 -1.52 -10.44
C ALA A 132 -14.74 -0.84 -11.59
N VAL A 133 -15.41 -0.53 -12.68
CA VAL A 133 -14.83 0.18 -13.83
C VAL A 133 -14.46 1.61 -13.48
N TYR A 134 -15.28 2.28 -12.65
CA TYR A 134 -14.96 3.63 -12.19
C TYR A 134 -13.62 3.67 -11.43
N TYR A 135 -13.41 2.78 -10.45
CA TYR A 135 -12.17 2.77 -9.67
C TYR A 135 -10.96 2.27 -10.46
N GLU A 136 -11.14 1.35 -11.40
CA GLU A 136 -10.05 0.92 -12.30
C GLU A 136 -9.51 2.09 -13.13
N ALA A 137 -10.39 3.01 -13.56
CA ALA A 137 -10.01 4.19 -14.33
C ALA A 137 -9.32 5.28 -13.51
N GLN A 138 -9.35 5.21 -12.17
CA GLN A 138 -8.74 6.24 -11.34
C GLN A 138 -7.22 6.06 -11.24
N THR A 139 -6.52 7.18 -11.12
CA THR A 139 -5.06 7.17 -10.93
C THR A 139 -4.73 7.06 -9.44
N PRO A 140 -3.97 6.05 -9.01
CA PRO A 140 -3.50 5.99 -7.63
C PRO A 140 -2.47 7.09 -7.39
N THR A 141 -2.67 7.89 -6.34
CA THR A 141 -1.66 8.86 -5.87
C THR A 141 -0.54 8.12 -5.16
N GLY A 142 0.72 8.54 -5.34
CA GLY A 142 1.86 7.91 -4.70
C GLY A 142 1.79 7.99 -3.17
N LEU A 143 2.37 6.99 -2.52
CA LEU A 143 2.67 6.96 -1.09
C LEU A 143 4.17 6.76 -0.94
N GLU A 144 4.70 7.08 0.24
CA GLU A 144 6.10 6.84 0.54
C GLU A 144 6.27 5.49 1.26
N ALA A 145 7.27 4.72 0.85
CA ALA A 145 7.70 3.52 1.56
C ALA A 145 8.43 3.90 2.86
N ASP A 146 8.35 3.07 3.87
CA ASP A 146 9.18 3.23 5.06
C ASP A 146 10.65 2.94 4.71
N PRO A 147 11.56 3.89 4.91
CA PRO A 147 12.97 3.74 4.54
C PRO A 147 13.69 2.60 5.26
N SER A 148 13.18 2.14 6.41
CA SER A 148 13.76 1.05 7.19
C SER A 148 13.47 -0.32 6.61
N TYR A 149 12.38 -0.48 5.84
CA TYR A 149 11.85 -1.79 5.49
C TYR A 149 11.76 -2.07 3.98
N TRP A 150 11.64 -1.04 3.15
CA TRP A 150 11.31 -1.22 1.74
C TRP A 150 12.33 -2.04 0.94
N LYS A 151 13.64 -1.98 1.28
CA LYS A 151 14.68 -2.74 0.56
C LYS A 151 14.55 -4.25 0.76
N ALA A 152 14.26 -4.68 1.98
CA ALA A 152 14.01 -6.08 2.26
C ALA A 152 12.70 -6.53 1.57
N GLY A 153 11.68 -5.66 1.60
CA GLY A 153 10.42 -5.90 0.90
C GLY A 153 10.58 -5.97 -0.62
N GLU A 154 11.45 -5.14 -1.21
CA GLU A 154 11.81 -5.21 -2.64
C GLU A 154 12.44 -6.55 -2.99
N ALA A 155 13.43 -6.99 -2.21
CA ALA A 155 14.11 -8.27 -2.42
C ALA A 155 13.10 -9.43 -2.38
N LEU A 156 12.23 -9.45 -1.37
CA LEU A 156 11.18 -10.46 -1.26
C LEU A 156 10.19 -10.39 -2.44
N TYR A 157 9.77 -9.19 -2.83
CA TYR A 157 8.83 -9.00 -3.93
C TYR A 157 9.38 -9.51 -5.26
N LEU A 158 10.65 -9.21 -5.55
CA LEU A 158 11.29 -9.53 -6.84
C LEU A 158 11.81 -10.97 -6.90
N SER A 159 12.26 -11.53 -5.77
CA SER A 159 12.98 -12.81 -5.73
C SER A 159 12.25 -13.91 -4.93
N GLY A 160 11.30 -13.54 -4.07
CA GLY A 160 10.70 -14.49 -3.12
C GLY A 160 11.68 -14.92 -2.02
N ASP A 161 11.30 -15.96 -1.29
CA ASP A 161 12.16 -16.67 -0.33
C ASP A 161 12.13 -18.17 -0.60
N SER A 162 13.18 -18.68 -1.22
CA SER A 162 13.30 -20.10 -1.56
C SER A 162 13.41 -21.00 -0.34
N ALA A 163 13.98 -20.51 0.78
CA ALA A 163 14.12 -21.27 2.00
C ALA A 163 12.76 -21.65 2.62
N HIS A 164 11.79 -20.73 2.50
CA HIS A 164 10.42 -20.95 2.98
C HIS A 164 9.43 -21.26 1.84
N SER A 165 9.94 -21.51 0.63
CA SER A 165 9.12 -21.80 -0.56
C SER A 165 8.11 -20.69 -0.85
N VAL A 166 8.49 -19.42 -0.65
CA VAL A 166 7.72 -18.23 -1.02
C VAL A 166 8.10 -17.83 -2.43
N PRO A 167 7.19 -17.90 -3.42
CA PRO A 167 7.47 -17.45 -4.77
C PRO A 167 7.58 -15.92 -4.83
N ALA A 168 8.29 -15.40 -5.83
CA ALA A 168 8.39 -13.97 -6.06
C ALA A 168 7.00 -13.36 -6.37
N CYS A 169 6.62 -12.32 -5.66
CA CYS A 169 5.31 -11.65 -5.81
C CYS A 169 5.13 -11.07 -7.21
N VAL A 170 6.25 -10.63 -7.81
CA VAL A 170 6.31 -10.08 -9.18
C VAL A 170 5.72 -11.03 -10.23
N ALA A 171 5.79 -12.34 -10.02
CA ALA A 171 5.32 -13.34 -10.98
C ALA A 171 3.80 -13.23 -11.26
N CYS A 172 3.02 -12.84 -10.25
CA CYS A 172 1.57 -12.69 -10.37
C CYS A 172 1.16 -11.21 -10.40
N HIS A 173 1.78 -10.38 -9.55
CA HIS A 173 1.38 -8.97 -9.39
C HIS A 173 2.11 -8.00 -10.32
N GLY A 174 3.05 -8.49 -11.12
CA GLY A 174 3.80 -7.71 -12.12
C GLY A 174 4.93 -6.86 -11.54
N PRO A 175 5.85 -6.37 -12.40
CA PRO A 175 7.09 -5.72 -11.97
C PRO A 175 6.87 -4.37 -11.26
N VAL A 176 5.76 -3.71 -11.52
CA VAL A 176 5.37 -2.44 -10.90
C VAL A 176 4.06 -2.57 -10.11
N GLY A 177 3.69 -3.78 -9.69
CA GLY A 177 2.54 -4.02 -8.85
C GLY A 177 1.18 -3.65 -9.46
N ARG A 178 1.05 -3.65 -10.79
CA ARG A 178 -0.23 -3.35 -11.47
C ARG A 178 -1.22 -4.51 -11.44
N GLY A 179 -0.77 -5.68 -11.01
CA GLY A 179 -1.57 -6.90 -11.08
C GLY A 179 -1.65 -7.48 -12.49
N ASN A 180 -2.56 -8.43 -12.65
CA ASN A 180 -2.92 -9.00 -13.94
C ASN A 180 -4.45 -9.05 -14.05
N LEU A 181 -5.02 -8.16 -14.86
CA LEU A 181 -6.47 -8.00 -15.01
C LEU A 181 -7.14 -9.28 -15.51
N ALA A 182 -6.56 -9.94 -16.52
CA ALA A 182 -7.13 -11.15 -17.13
C ALA A 182 -7.16 -12.33 -16.15
N ALA A 183 -6.14 -12.44 -15.28
CA ALA A 183 -6.05 -13.47 -14.26
C ALA A 183 -6.77 -13.12 -12.96
N GLY A 184 -7.27 -11.89 -12.82
CA GLY A 184 -7.90 -11.39 -11.59
C GLY A 184 -6.92 -11.16 -10.44
N TYR A 185 -5.61 -11.04 -10.74
CA TYR A 185 -4.63 -10.69 -9.72
C TYR A 185 -4.65 -9.18 -9.44
N PRO A 186 -4.83 -8.77 -8.17
CA PRO A 186 -4.99 -7.36 -7.83
C PRO A 186 -3.73 -6.52 -8.05
N ALA A 187 -3.94 -5.24 -8.32
CA ALA A 187 -2.91 -4.24 -8.19
C ALA A 187 -2.51 -4.08 -6.72
N LEU A 188 -1.20 -3.98 -6.46
CA LEU A 188 -0.64 -3.78 -5.12
C LEU A 188 -0.04 -2.38 -4.95
N ARG A 189 0.41 -1.75 -6.06
CA ARG A 189 1.10 -0.46 -6.03
C ARG A 189 0.31 0.62 -5.30
N ALA A 190 1.03 1.45 -4.56
CA ALA A 190 0.47 2.55 -3.78
C ALA A 190 -0.65 2.12 -2.81
N GLN A 191 -0.71 0.85 -2.39
CA GLN A 191 -1.64 0.40 -1.37
C GLN A 191 -1.10 0.72 0.03
N GLN A 192 -1.98 1.07 0.94
CA GLN A 192 -1.65 1.34 2.34
C GLN A 192 -0.95 0.15 2.99
N SER A 193 0.25 0.34 3.56
CA SER A 193 1.02 -0.75 4.18
C SER A 193 0.28 -1.41 5.33
N VAL A 194 -0.40 -0.63 6.17
CA VAL A 194 -1.21 -1.17 7.29
C VAL A 194 -2.31 -2.09 6.77
N TYR A 195 -3.00 -1.69 5.70
CA TYR A 195 -3.99 -2.54 5.05
C TYR A 195 -3.36 -3.81 4.46
N VAL A 196 -2.19 -3.70 3.80
CA VAL A 196 -1.50 -4.87 3.23
C VAL A 196 -1.10 -5.85 4.32
N VAL A 197 -0.49 -5.38 5.42
CA VAL A 197 -0.14 -6.19 6.60
C VAL A 197 -1.38 -6.93 7.11
N LYS A 198 -2.48 -6.19 7.33
CA LYS A 198 -3.74 -6.81 7.76
C LYS A 198 -4.20 -7.89 6.79
N GLN A 199 -4.18 -7.64 5.48
CA GLN A 199 -4.67 -8.61 4.50
C GLN A 199 -3.79 -9.87 4.40
N LEU A 200 -2.46 -9.74 4.49
CA LEU A 200 -1.58 -10.89 4.52
C LEU A 200 -1.79 -11.73 5.77
N ASN A 201 -1.99 -11.11 6.94
CA ASN A 201 -2.37 -11.81 8.17
C ASN A 201 -3.76 -12.47 8.08
N ASP A 202 -4.75 -11.80 7.49
CA ASP A 202 -6.08 -12.37 7.28
C ASP A 202 -6.03 -13.59 6.33
N TYR A 203 -5.15 -13.57 5.33
CA TYR A 203 -4.89 -14.74 4.49
C TYR A 203 -4.19 -15.85 5.29
N ALA A 204 -3.12 -15.54 6.00
CA ALA A 204 -2.34 -16.53 6.76
C ALA A 204 -3.18 -17.26 7.82
N SER A 205 -4.06 -16.53 8.51
CA SER A 205 -4.97 -17.10 9.52
C SER A 205 -6.23 -17.76 8.94
N GLY A 206 -6.56 -17.51 7.67
CA GLY A 206 -7.81 -17.93 7.05
C GLY A 206 -8.99 -16.99 7.32
N ALA A 207 -8.80 -15.91 8.09
CA ALA A 207 -9.88 -14.98 8.45
C ALA A 207 -10.45 -14.22 7.24
N ARG A 208 -9.68 -14.12 6.15
CA ARG A 208 -10.18 -13.45 4.93
C ARG A 208 -11.34 -14.18 4.26
N TYR A 209 -11.34 -15.51 4.32
CA TYR A 209 -12.40 -16.37 3.79
C TYR A 209 -12.75 -17.42 4.86
N PRO A 210 -13.53 -17.01 5.87
CA PRO A 210 -13.90 -17.89 6.97
C PRO A 210 -14.91 -18.93 6.47
N GLY A 211 -14.51 -20.16 6.46
CA GLY A 211 -15.39 -21.25 6.04
C GLY A 211 -14.61 -22.53 5.71
N PRO A 212 -15.29 -23.66 5.62
CA PRO A 212 -14.64 -24.95 5.34
C PRO A 212 -14.15 -25.08 3.90
N HIS A 213 -14.64 -24.21 3.00
CA HIS A 213 -14.40 -24.27 1.56
C HIS A 213 -13.96 -22.91 1.00
N PRO A 214 -12.79 -22.37 1.39
CA PRO A 214 -12.30 -21.07 0.91
C PRO A 214 -12.10 -21.05 -0.62
N GLU A 215 -11.87 -22.18 -1.27
CA GLU A 215 -11.75 -22.32 -2.72
C GLU A 215 -13.04 -21.98 -3.47
N GLN A 216 -14.20 -22.14 -2.83
CA GLN A 216 -15.51 -21.75 -3.39
C GLN A 216 -15.71 -20.23 -3.32
N ALA A 217 -15.04 -19.55 -2.38
CA ALA A 217 -15.07 -18.10 -2.29
C ALA A 217 -14.19 -17.46 -3.37
N SER A 218 -12.92 -17.83 -3.43
CA SER A 218 -11.97 -17.26 -4.39
C SER A 218 -10.82 -18.23 -4.68
N ARG A 219 -10.68 -18.64 -5.95
CA ARG A 219 -9.55 -19.48 -6.38
C ARG A 219 -8.21 -18.78 -6.15
N ASN A 220 -8.11 -17.51 -6.53
CA ASN A 220 -6.91 -16.70 -6.33
C ASN A 220 -6.66 -16.45 -4.84
N GLY A 221 -7.72 -16.35 -4.04
CA GLY A 221 -7.64 -16.22 -2.60
C GLY A 221 -6.99 -17.40 -1.91
N VAL A 222 -7.26 -18.63 -2.37
CA VAL A 222 -6.63 -19.85 -1.83
C VAL A 222 -5.12 -19.88 -2.11
N MET A 223 -4.69 -19.43 -3.28
CA MET A 223 -3.26 -19.31 -3.58
C MET A 223 -2.59 -18.34 -2.60
N MET A 224 -3.20 -17.18 -2.36
CA MET A 224 -2.69 -16.21 -1.40
C MET A 224 -2.72 -16.72 0.04
N LEU A 225 -3.76 -17.49 0.44
CA LEU A 225 -3.83 -18.14 1.75
C LEU A 225 -2.65 -19.11 1.95
N THR A 226 -2.38 -19.93 0.94
CA THR A 226 -1.28 -20.89 0.98
C THR A 226 0.08 -20.21 1.05
N LEU A 227 0.23 -19.10 0.32
CA LEU A 227 1.48 -18.33 0.28
C LEU A 227 1.70 -17.54 1.57
N ALA A 228 0.66 -16.83 2.05
CA ALA A 228 0.79 -15.95 3.21
C ALA A 228 1.14 -16.72 4.51
N LYS A 229 0.75 -17.97 4.61
CA LYS A 229 1.14 -18.85 5.74
C LYS A 229 2.64 -19.10 5.85
N ARG A 230 3.39 -18.85 4.81
CA ARG A 230 4.84 -19.07 4.74
C ARG A 230 5.64 -17.81 5.04
N LEU A 231 4.97 -16.65 5.08
CA LEU A 231 5.61 -15.38 5.39
C LEU A 231 5.77 -15.18 6.88
N SER A 232 6.96 -14.75 7.30
CA SER A 232 7.19 -14.25 8.65
C SER A 232 6.53 -12.88 8.87
N PRO A 233 6.31 -12.46 10.12
CA PRO A 233 5.80 -11.12 10.41
C PRO A 233 6.70 -9.99 9.87
N GLU A 234 8.02 -10.20 9.85
CA GLU A 234 9.00 -9.27 9.29
C GLU A 234 8.82 -9.14 7.78
N GLU A 235 8.72 -10.25 7.05
CA GLU A 235 8.51 -10.27 5.61
C GLU A 235 7.18 -9.62 5.22
N ILE A 236 6.12 -9.84 5.99
CA ILE A 236 4.82 -9.18 5.79
C ILE A 236 4.95 -7.67 5.93
N ARG A 237 5.62 -7.17 6.97
CA ARG A 237 5.88 -5.74 7.18
C ARG A 237 6.70 -5.15 6.04
N ASP A 238 7.78 -5.82 5.68
CA ASP A 238 8.76 -5.33 4.71
C ASP A 238 8.16 -5.24 3.30
N VAL A 239 7.47 -6.29 2.84
CA VAL A 239 6.80 -6.26 1.53
C VAL A 239 5.64 -5.28 1.51
N ALA A 240 4.93 -5.07 2.61
CA ALA A 240 3.88 -4.08 2.71
C ALA A 240 4.42 -2.66 2.55
N SER A 241 5.57 -2.35 3.16
CA SER A 241 6.26 -1.07 2.96
C SER A 241 6.68 -0.87 1.51
N TYR A 242 7.26 -1.89 0.87
CA TYR A 242 7.67 -1.81 -0.53
C TYR A 242 6.51 -1.52 -1.47
N VAL A 243 5.40 -2.27 -1.38
CA VAL A 243 4.24 -2.07 -2.26
C VAL A 243 3.56 -0.72 -2.05
N GLN A 244 3.61 -0.16 -0.84
CA GLN A 244 3.12 1.19 -0.57
C GLN A 244 3.88 2.24 -1.40
N GLY A 245 5.20 2.12 -1.51
CA GLY A 245 6.04 3.05 -2.28
C GLY A 245 6.08 2.79 -3.78
N MET A 246 5.51 1.70 -4.29
CA MET A 246 5.48 1.39 -5.73
C MET A 246 4.62 2.38 -6.51
N ARG A 247 5.11 2.83 -7.68
CA ARG A 247 4.46 3.83 -8.55
C ARG A 247 4.23 3.33 -9.97
#